data_ce4ed6e6814f2808a2975ebf1b0bf68b
#
_entry.id   ce4ed6e6814f2808a2975ebf1b0bf68b
#
_cell.length_a   1.000
_cell.length_b   1.000
_cell.length_c   1.000
_cell.angle_alpha   90.00
_cell.angle_beta   90.00
_cell.angle_gamma   90.00
#
_symmetry.space_group_name_H-M   'P 1'
#
loop_
_entity.id
_entity.type
_entity.pdbx_description
1 polymer ?
#
loop_
_entity_poly.entity_id
_entity_poly.type
_entity_poly.pdbx_seq_one_letter_code
_entity_poly.pdbx_strand_id
1 'polypeptide(L)' 'MKELKARYERMKGTAIDLMKKGNVNAYLATLQEVNDLKMQMIQVSAHN' A
#
# COMPACT_ATOMS: atom_id res chain seq x y z
N MET A 1 2.90 14.39 1.66
CA MET A 1 3.82 13.35 1.16
C MET A 1 4.28 12.40 2.24
N LYS A 2 4.71 12.94 3.36
CA LYS A 2 5.18 12.11 4.47
C LYS A 2 4.11 11.14 4.97
N GLU A 3 2.89 11.62 5.06
CA GLU A 3 1.77 10.80 5.52
C GLU A 3 1.44 9.68 4.54
N LEU A 4 1.43 10.00 3.25
CA LEU A 4 1.15 8.99 2.22
C LEU A 4 2.23 7.92 2.21
N LYS A 5 3.48 8.34 2.33
CA LYS A 5 4.59 7.39 2.36
C LYS A 5 4.52 6.47 3.58
N ALA A 6 4.23 7.05 4.74
CA ALA A 6 4.11 6.26 5.97
C ALA A 6 2.96 5.26 5.87
N ARG A 7 1.83 5.70 5.30
CA ARG A 7 0.68 4.83 5.11
C ARG A 7 0.99 3.71 4.13
N TYR A 8 1.66 4.05 3.04
CA TYR A 8 2.08 3.08 2.04
C TYR A 8 2.99 2.01 2.66
N GLU A 9 3.97 2.42 3.45
CA GLU A 9 4.89 1.49 4.09
C GLU A 9 4.17 0.57 5.08
N ARG A 10 3.23 1.13 5.83
CA ARG A 10 2.44 0.36 6.79
C ARG A 10 1.59 -0.70 6.10
N MET A 11 0.89 -0.29 5.05
CA MET A 11 0.05 -1.22 4.30
C MET A 11 0.87 -2.31 3.63
N LYS A 12 2.04 -1.95 3.17
CA LYS A 12 2.97 -2.90 2.57
C LYS A 12 3.38 -3.97 3.57
N GLY A 13 3.69 -3.54 4.81
CA GLY A 13 4.02 -4.47 5.89
C GLY A 13 2.86 -5.39 6.24
N THR A 14 1.63 -4.83 6.26
CA THR A 14 0.43 -5.62 6.51
C THR A 14 0.24 -6.68 5.43
N ALA A 15 0.47 -6.31 4.18
CA ALA A 15 0.34 -7.26 3.06
C ALA A 15 1.32 -8.43 3.22
N ILE A 16 2.55 -8.13 3.61
CA ILE A 16 3.56 -9.17 3.83
C ILE A 16 3.13 -10.12 4.95
N ASP A 17 2.60 -9.56 6.04
CA ASP A 17 2.12 -10.38 7.16
C ASP A 17 0.98 -11.31 6.75
N LEU A 18 0.03 -10.78 5.96
CA LEU A 18 -1.10 -11.57 5.49
C LEU A 18 -0.63 -12.70 4.58
N MET A 19 0.37 -12.43 3.76
CA MET A 19 0.96 -13.46 2.90
C MET A 19 1.58 -14.57 3.74
N LYS A 20 2.31 -14.21 4.79
CA LYS A 20 2.94 -15.18 5.68
C LYS A 20 1.92 -16.05 6.38
N LYS A 21 0.75 -15.49 6.71
CA LYS A 21 -0.34 -16.22 7.35
C LYS A 21 -1.15 -17.05 6.37
N GLY A 22 -0.90 -16.90 5.09
CA GLY A 22 -1.64 -17.60 4.06
C GLY A 22 -3.02 -17.02 3.79
N ASN A 23 -3.30 -15.80 4.24
CA ASN A 23 -4.58 -15.14 4.03
C ASN A 23 -4.58 -14.42 2.69
N VAL A 24 -4.78 -15.19 1.63
CA VAL A 24 -4.65 -14.69 0.26
C VAL A 24 -5.67 -13.62 -0.08
N ASN A 25 -6.92 -13.81 0.35
CA ASN A 25 -7.98 -12.85 0.05
C ASN A 25 -7.69 -11.48 0.66
N ALA A 26 -7.30 -11.45 1.92
CA ALA A 26 -6.96 -10.20 2.59
C ALA A 26 -5.69 -9.59 2.01
N TYR A 27 -4.75 -10.43 1.61
CA TYR A 27 -3.52 -9.99 0.96
C TYR A 27 -3.83 -9.23 -0.33
N LEU A 28 -4.70 -9.81 -1.17
CA LEU A 28 -5.06 -9.18 -2.44
C LEU A 28 -5.78 -7.86 -2.22
N ALA A 29 -6.69 -7.80 -1.24
CA ALA A 29 -7.39 -6.56 -0.92
C ALA A 29 -6.40 -5.49 -0.44
N THR A 30 -5.43 -5.88 0.38
CA THR A 30 -4.41 -4.96 0.88
C THR A 30 -3.52 -4.47 -0.25
N LEU A 31 -3.18 -5.35 -1.19
CA LEU A 31 -2.39 -4.95 -2.36
C LEU A 31 -3.10 -3.88 -3.19
N GLN A 32 -4.42 -3.97 -3.30
CA GLN A 32 -5.20 -2.96 -3.99
C GLN A 32 -5.03 -1.60 -3.32
N GLU A 33 -5.12 -1.56 -2.00
CA GLU A 33 -4.93 -0.32 -1.25
C GLU A 33 -3.50 0.21 -1.40
N VAL A 34 -2.52 -0.67 -1.36
CA VAL A 34 -1.12 -0.29 -1.56
C VAL A 34 -0.94 0.35 -2.93
N ASN A 35 -1.55 -0.25 -3.94
CA ASN A 35 -1.48 0.26 -5.30
C ASN A 35 -2.13 1.64 -5.41
N ASP A 36 -3.30 1.82 -4.77
CA ASP A 36 -3.99 3.11 -4.75
C ASP A 36 -3.12 4.20 -4.10
N LEU A 37 -2.50 3.88 -2.98
CA LEU A 37 -1.60 4.83 -2.31
C LEU A 37 -0.41 5.17 -3.19
N LYS A 38 0.14 4.17 -3.87
CA LYS A 38 1.25 4.38 -4.78
C LYS A 38 0.86 5.33 -5.91
N MET A 39 -0.33 5.13 -6.47
CA MET A 39 -0.83 6.00 -7.53
C MET A 39 -1.02 7.43 -7.04
N GLN A 40 -1.54 7.59 -5.83
CA GLN A 40 -1.69 8.93 -5.24
C GLN A 40 -0.34 9.61 -5.08
N MET A 41 0.65 8.88 -4.62
CA MET A 41 2.00 9.41 -4.47
C MET A 41 2.59 9.86 -5.80
N ILE A 42 2.38 9.07 -6.84
CA ILE A 42 2.84 9.40 -8.19
C ILE A 42 2.14 10.66 -8.70
N GLN A 43 0.84 10.76 -8.49
CA GLN A 43 0.07 11.93 -8.92
C GLN A 43 0.53 13.19 -8.23
N VAL A 44 0.77 13.13 -6.93
CA VAL A 44 1.26 14.27 -6.17
C VAL A 44 2.63 14.71 -6.69
N SER A 45 3.51 13.75 -6.95
CA SER A 45 4.83 14.05 -7.50
C SER A 45 4.75 14.67 -8.90
N ALA A 46 3.81 14.17 -9.71
CA ALA A 46 3.64 14.67 -11.07
C ALA A 46 3.13 16.11 -11.09
N HIS A 47 2.40 16.52 -10.06
CA HIS A 47 1.83 17.86 -9.97
C HIS A 47 2.86 18.90 -9.53
N ASN A 48 3.95 18.47 -8.97
CA ASN A 48 5.01 19.37 -8.57
C ASN A 48 6.00 19.57 -9.70
#